data_0e11ccfd7e5d52df80a1dccb2818f790
#
_entry.id   0e11ccfd7e5d52df80a1dccb2818f790
#
_cell.length_a   1.000
_cell.length_b   1.000
_cell.length_c   1.000
_cell.angle_alpha   90.00
_cell.angle_beta   90.00
_cell.angle_gamma   90.00
#
_symmetry.space_group_name_H-M   'P 1'
#
loop_
_entity.id
_entity.type
_entity.pdbx_description
1 polymer ?
#
loop_
_entity_poly.entity_id
_entity_poly.type
_entity_poly.pdbx_seq_one_letter_code
_entity_poly.pdbx_strand_id
1 'polypeptide(L)'
;MSVNSIIKSLLVPVLFIPIFEYGQKSPAEIGLVLDNDLYVSTVSDRYYTNGFEIFYRYPAKKQTATIRKSINDFRIGQYIYNPYNIRAAEISRNDRPFAGYLFGSYGRHIFFENESVLKLDFQAGYVGPNAFGRDMQEFFHNTFGYVAVEGWEHQIRNALALQLNGSYTYKILNKLSSPYHDLYASAEVKAGTVNAGLSIGILSRLSLRPLLPMHQSNMYHASVDRDRDAFDRQQEFYLFLAPHLNYQLYDATIQGSMFADNSPVTFQVVPFRFNAEAGLKYRKGRWDLAYIFVYRGKEPKNDGVKGFIYGSITLGYFLL
;
A
#
# COMPACT_ATOMS: atom_id res chain seq x y z
N MET A 1 -29.41 -1.98 19.97
CA MET A 1 -29.35 -0.92 18.95
C MET A 1 -29.10 -1.62 17.63
N SER A 2 -29.91 -1.39 16.60
CA SER A 2 -29.79 -2.11 15.34
C SER A 2 -28.57 -1.59 14.53
N VAL A 3 -27.90 -2.50 13.83
CA VAL A 3 -26.72 -2.23 12.96
C VAL A 3 -26.99 -1.08 11.98
N ASN A 4 -28.23 -0.89 11.54
CA ASN A 4 -28.67 0.23 10.69
C ASN A 4 -28.51 1.63 11.32
N SER A 5 -28.48 1.73 12.65
CA SER A 5 -28.29 3.00 13.37
C SER A 5 -26.81 3.42 13.39
N ILE A 6 -25.89 2.45 13.46
CA ILE A 6 -24.45 2.69 13.50
C ILE A 6 -23.93 3.07 12.11
N ILE A 7 -24.45 2.43 11.05
CA ILE A 7 -24.06 2.74 9.66
C ILE A 7 -24.50 4.16 9.25
N LYS A 8 -25.68 4.60 9.70
CA LYS A 8 -26.12 6.00 9.46
C LYS A 8 -25.29 7.03 10.22
N SER A 9 -24.69 6.66 11.35
CA SER A 9 -23.80 7.54 12.14
C SER A 9 -22.37 7.61 11.58
N LEU A 10 -21.92 6.58 10.85
CA LEU A 10 -20.56 6.53 10.25
C LEU A 10 -20.48 7.17 8.85
N LEU A 11 -21.59 7.27 8.14
CA LEU A 11 -21.65 7.88 6.81
C LEU A 11 -21.79 9.43 6.83
N VAL A 12 -22.14 10.02 7.96
CA VAL A 12 -22.37 11.47 8.05
C VAL A 12 -21.12 12.31 8.33
N PRO A 13 -20.07 11.86 9.06
CA PRO A 13 -18.92 12.72 9.34
C PRO A 13 -17.89 12.82 8.21
N VAL A 14 -17.94 11.98 7.17
CA VAL A 14 -16.96 12.04 6.05
C VAL A 14 -17.25 13.21 5.09
N LEU A 15 -18.40 13.83 5.14
CA LEU A 15 -18.84 14.88 4.20
C LEU A 15 -18.61 16.32 4.66
N PHE A 16 -18.06 16.57 5.86
CA PHE A 16 -17.75 17.91 6.35
C PHE A 16 -16.30 18.04 6.82
N ILE A 17 -15.35 17.95 5.90
CA ILE A 17 -14.07 18.64 6.09
C ILE A 17 -14.32 20.05 5.55
N PRO A 18 -14.38 21.10 6.37
CA PRO A 18 -14.42 22.46 5.87
C PRO A 18 -13.12 22.70 5.11
N ILE A 19 -13.22 22.80 3.80
CA ILE A 19 -12.13 23.28 2.95
C ILE A 19 -11.97 24.75 3.30
N PHE A 20 -11.09 25.06 4.27
CA PHE A 20 -10.71 26.43 4.53
C PHE A 20 -9.97 26.97 3.30
N GLU A 21 -10.69 27.71 2.49
CA GLU A 21 -10.16 28.52 1.41
C GLU A 21 -9.38 29.72 2.00
N TYR A 22 -8.11 29.52 2.34
CA TYR A 22 -7.19 30.62 2.56
C TYR A 22 -5.84 30.35 1.88
N GLY A 23 -5.57 31.13 0.82
CA GLY A 23 -4.30 31.18 0.12
C GLY A 23 -4.29 30.37 -1.18
N GLN A 24 -3.40 30.75 -2.11
CA GLN A 24 -3.22 30.15 -3.43
C GLN A 24 -3.42 28.63 -3.38
N LYS A 25 -4.47 28.15 -4.10
CA LYS A 25 -4.81 26.71 -4.13
C LYS A 25 -3.60 25.94 -4.61
N SER A 26 -2.90 25.30 -3.67
CA SER A 26 -1.84 24.35 -4.01
C SER A 26 -2.52 23.12 -4.58
N PRO A 27 -2.16 22.64 -5.77
CA PRO A 27 -2.77 21.42 -6.29
C PRO A 27 -2.56 20.28 -5.30
N ALA A 28 -3.58 19.47 -5.15
CA ALA A 28 -3.57 18.29 -4.29
C ALA A 28 -4.14 17.10 -5.05
N GLU A 29 -3.86 15.92 -4.57
CA GLU A 29 -4.43 14.67 -5.07
C GLU A 29 -5.17 13.98 -3.93
N ILE A 30 -6.39 13.54 -4.20
CA ILE A 30 -7.15 12.62 -3.34
C ILE A 30 -7.40 11.32 -4.10
N GLY A 31 -7.44 10.21 -3.42
CA GLY A 31 -7.75 8.96 -4.10
C GLY A 31 -7.84 7.76 -3.18
N LEU A 32 -7.98 6.62 -3.82
CA LEU A 32 -8.21 5.31 -3.22
C LEU A 32 -7.18 4.32 -3.74
N VAL A 33 -6.77 3.39 -2.88
CA VAL A 33 -6.10 2.15 -3.27
C VAL A 33 -6.98 1.00 -2.83
N LEU A 34 -7.23 0.08 -3.73
CA LEU A 34 -8.05 -1.11 -3.51
C LEU A 34 -7.23 -2.33 -3.89
N ASP A 35 -6.88 -3.15 -2.90
CA ASP A 35 -6.18 -4.40 -3.10
C ASP A 35 -7.14 -5.56 -2.92
N ASN A 36 -7.09 -6.52 -3.83
CA ASN A 36 -7.87 -7.73 -3.72
C ASN A 36 -7.24 -8.89 -4.52
N ASP A 37 -7.28 -10.09 -3.98
CA ASP A 37 -6.82 -11.29 -4.67
C ASP A 37 -7.74 -11.69 -5.83
N LEU A 38 -9.02 -11.34 -5.79
CA LEU A 38 -9.98 -11.55 -6.89
C LEU A 38 -9.67 -10.73 -8.15
N TYR A 39 -8.86 -9.68 -8.07
CA TYR A 39 -8.50 -8.90 -9.26
C TYR A 39 -7.53 -9.66 -10.20
N VAL A 40 -6.89 -10.71 -9.72
CA VAL A 40 -5.91 -11.52 -10.48
C VAL A 40 -6.26 -13.00 -10.53
N SER A 41 -7.23 -13.47 -9.72
CA SER A 41 -7.61 -14.86 -9.63
C SER A 41 -9.11 -15.01 -9.36
N THR A 42 -9.75 -15.96 -10.01
CA THR A 42 -11.16 -16.29 -9.75
C THR A 42 -11.35 -17.23 -8.56
N VAL A 43 -10.29 -17.59 -7.86
CA VAL A 43 -10.28 -18.61 -6.80
C VAL A 43 -9.85 -17.99 -5.47
N SER A 44 -10.82 -17.64 -4.65
CA SER A 44 -10.86 -17.54 -3.17
C SER A 44 -9.94 -16.58 -2.41
N ASP A 45 -10.58 -15.87 -1.49
CA ASP A 45 -10.04 -15.10 -0.36
C ASP A 45 -8.95 -15.85 0.40
N ARG A 46 -7.66 -15.57 0.15
CA ARG A 46 -6.56 -16.24 0.85
C ARG A 46 -5.37 -15.33 1.06
N TYR A 47 -4.77 -15.44 2.22
CA TYR A 47 -3.57 -14.75 2.66
C TYR A 47 -3.77 -13.24 2.78
N TYR A 48 -3.35 -12.43 1.84
CA TYR A 48 -3.68 -11.01 1.77
C TYR A 48 -4.92 -10.83 0.89
N THR A 49 -6.07 -10.70 1.52
CA THR A 49 -7.37 -10.77 0.85
C THR A 49 -7.85 -9.41 0.39
N ASN A 50 -7.75 -8.42 1.26
CA ASN A 50 -8.25 -7.07 1.01
C ASN A 50 -7.32 -6.02 1.59
N GLY A 51 -7.11 -4.97 0.81
CA GLY A 51 -6.54 -3.72 1.26
C GLY A 51 -7.38 -2.55 0.78
N PHE A 52 -7.58 -1.60 1.65
CA PHE A 52 -8.27 -0.36 1.34
C PHE A 52 -7.48 0.80 1.92
N GLU A 53 -7.14 1.79 1.07
CA GLU A 53 -6.54 3.04 1.52
C GLU A 53 -7.29 4.23 0.93
N ILE A 54 -7.44 5.28 1.73
CA ILE A 54 -7.78 6.63 1.27
C ILE A 54 -6.53 7.48 1.44
N PHE A 55 -6.17 8.26 0.43
CA PHE A 55 -5.02 9.13 0.50
C PHE A 55 -5.34 10.57 0.11
N TYR A 56 -4.54 11.49 0.68
CA TYR A 56 -4.51 12.90 0.34
C TYR A 56 -3.07 13.37 0.26
N ARG A 57 -2.68 13.96 -0.89
CA ARG A 57 -1.30 14.39 -1.16
C ARG A 57 -1.24 15.81 -1.64
N TYR A 58 -0.19 16.50 -1.26
CA TYR A 58 0.07 17.84 -1.76
C TYR A 58 1.57 18.18 -1.76
N PRO A 59 2.04 19.05 -2.67
CA PRO A 59 3.45 19.43 -2.74
C PRO A 59 3.83 20.33 -1.56
N ALA A 60 4.97 20.05 -0.94
CA ALA A 60 5.53 20.86 0.12
C ALA A 60 6.09 22.20 -0.39
N LYS A 61 6.14 23.20 0.49
CA LYS A 61 6.50 24.59 0.11
C LYS A 61 7.99 24.81 -0.16
N LYS A 62 8.90 24.04 0.46
CA LYS A 62 10.33 24.32 0.43
C LYS A 62 11.07 23.42 -0.55
N GLN A 63 11.80 24.03 -1.46
CA GLN A 63 12.78 23.40 -2.33
C GLN A 63 14.18 23.89 -1.94
N THR A 64 15.21 23.11 -2.19
CA THR A 64 16.62 23.46 -2.02
C THR A 64 17.35 23.19 -3.31
N ALA A 65 18.60 23.58 -3.42
CA ALA A 65 19.39 23.35 -4.65
C ALA A 65 19.51 21.86 -5.04
N THR A 66 19.38 20.95 -4.09
CA THR A 66 19.49 19.50 -4.34
C THR A 66 18.15 18.78 -4.37
N ILE A 67 17.08 19.40 -3.84
CA ILE A 67 15.73 18.84 -3.79
C ILE A 67 14.86 19.52 -4.84
N ARG A 68 14.50 18.76 -5.87
CA ARG A 68 13.65 19.23 -6.96
C ARG A 68 12.22 19.40 -6.55
N LYS A 69 11.69 18.46 -5.78
CA LYS A 69 10.30 18.42 -5.30
C LYS A 69 10.21 17.63 -4.01
N SER A 70 9.22 17.96 -3.18
CA SER A 70 8.78 17.06 -2.11
C SER A 70 7.26 17.10 -1.94
N ILE A 71 6.70 15.96 -1.57
CA ILE A 71 5.25 15.74 -1.44
C ILE A 71 4.98 15.24 -0.02
N ASN A 72 3.93 15.79 0.59
CA ASN A 72 3.32 15.24 1.79
C ASN A 72 2.24 14.24 1.36
N ASP A 73 2.19 13.10 2.01
CA ASP A 73 1.25 12.00 1.76
C ASP A 73 0.59 11.62 3.07
N PHE A 74 -0.73 11.74 3.15
CA PHE A 74 -1.55 11.31 4.27
C PHE A 74 -2.40 10.14 3.83
N ARG A 75 -2.48 9.09 4.66
CA ARG A 75 -3.30 7.91 4.36
C ARG A 75 -4.04 7.43 5.59
N ILE A 76 -5.18 6.83 5.35
CA ILE A 76 -5.86 5.93 6.27
C ILE A 76 -6.02 4.63 5.52
N GLY A 77 -5.57 3.53 6.10
CA GLY A 77 -5.59 2.24 5.43
C GLY A 77 -5.99 1.11 6.36
N GLN A 78 -6.60 0.09 5.78
CA GLN A 78 -6.93 -1.17 6.44
C GLN A 78 -6.52 -2.34 5.56
N TYR A 79 -5.82 -3.32 6.16
CA TYR A 79 -5.41 -4.55 5.50
C TYR A 79 -5.98 -5.76 6.24
N ILE A 80 -6.45 -6.74 5.46
CA ILE A 80 -7.07 -7.97 5.96
C ILE A 80 -6.29 -9.16 5.47
N TYR A 81 -5.97 -10.05 6.40
CA TYR A 81 -5.22 -11.28 6.16
C TYR A 81 -6.00 -12.48 6.66
N ASN A 82 -6.09 -13.52 5.84
CA ASN A 82 -6.79 -14.77 6.10
C ASN A 82 -5.85 -15.98 5.91
N PRO A 83 -6.18 -17.16 6.47
CA PRO A 83 -5.62 -18.43 6.03
C PRO A 83 -6.09 -18.78 4.61
N TYR A 84 -5.51 -19.84 4.05
CA TYR A 84 -5.94 -20.39 2.74
C TYR A 84 -7.42 -20.77 2.72
N ASN A 85 -7.91 -21.34 3.82
CA ASN A 85 -9.30 -21.74 3.96
C ASN A 85 -10.03 -20.76 4.87
N ILE A 86 -10.97 -20.01 4.33
CA ILE A 86 -11.80 -19.06 5.11
C ILE A 86 -12.83 -19.74 6.03
N ARG A 87 -13.03 -21.06 5.91
CA ARG A 87 -13.80 -21.90 6.84
C ARG A 87 -12.86 -22.60 7.82
N ALA A 88 -12.10 -21.83 8.56
CA ALA A 88 -11.03 -22.26 9.44
C ALA A 88 -11.40 -22.12 10.93
N ALA A 89 -12.63 -22.49 11.30
CA ALA A 89 -13.10 -22.52 12.70
C ALA A 89 -12.20 -23.40 13.59
N GLU A 90 -11.63 -24.48 13.03
CA GLU A 90 -10.62 -25.28 13.73
C GLU A 90 -9.23 -24.66 13.58
N ILE A 91 -8.52 -24.45 14.68
CA ILE A 91 -7.15 -23.88 14.71
C ILE A 91 -6.18 -24.64 13.78
N SER A 92 -6.31 -25.96 13.70
CA SER A 92 -5.47 -26.82 12.85
C SER A 92 -5.55 -26.53 11.36
N ARG A 93 -6.60 -25.85 10.91
CA ARG A 93 -6.80 -25.45 9.51
C ARG A 93 -6.24 -24.10 9.16
N ASN A 94 -5.70 -23.37 10.15
CA ASN A 94 -5.14 -22.05 9.93
C ASN A 94 -3.67 -22.16 9.57
N ASP A 95 -3.34 -22.11 8.29
CA ASP A 95 -1.98 -22.07 7.76
C ASP A 95 -1.36 -20.66 7.79
N ARG A 96 -2.17 -19.64 8.09
CA ARG A 96 -1.81 -18.26 8.41
C ARG A 96 -2.79 -17.74 9.46
N PRO A 97 -2.38 -16.87 10.39
CA PRO A 97 -3.36 -16.21 11.28
C PRO A 97 -4.32 -15.32 10.52
N PHE A 98 -5.56 -15.22 10.97
CA PHE A 98 -6.38 -14.06 10.67
C PHE A 98 -5.78 -12.81 11.32
N ALA A 99 -5.73 -11.72 10.60
CA ALA A 99 -5.28 -10.44 11.15
C ALA A 99 -5.91 -9.27 10.40
N GLY A 100 -6.34 -8.27 11.15
CA GLY A 100 -6.62 -6.93 10.63
C GLY A 100 -5.45 -6.01 10.96
N TYR A 101 -5.13 -5.06 10.09
CA TYR A 101 -4.23 -3.94 10.36
C TYR A 101 -4.89 -2.65 9.90
N LEU A 102 -5.19 -1.76 10.84
CA LEU A 102 -5.77 -0.42 10.61
C LEU A 102 -4.74 0.62 10.99
N PHE A 103 -4.49 1.60 10.12
CA PHE A 103 -3.52 2.66 10.37
C PHE A 103 -3.92 4.00 9.78
N GLY A 104 -3.43 5.07 10.43
CA GLY A 104 -3.22 6.37 9.82
C GLY A 104 -1.74 6.56 9.53
N SER A 105 -1.38 7.21 8.43
CA SER A 105 0.01 7.49 8.09
C SER A 105 0.26 8.92 7.64
N TYR A 106 1.49 9.36 7.88
CA TYR A 106 2.08 10.54 7.30
C TYR A 106 3.39 10.18 6.60
N GLY A 107 3.46 10.46 5.31
CA GLY A 107 4.61 10.23 4.46
C GLY A 107 5.22 11.51 3.90
N ARG A 108 6.52 11.47 3.64
CA ARG A 108 7.26 12.48 2.91
C ARG A 108 8.02 11.85 1.76
N HIS A 109 7.68 12.25 0.52
CA HIS A 109 8.40 11.83 -0.68
C HIS A 109 9.29 12.98 -1.14
N ILE A 110 10.58 12.73 -1.27
CA ILE A 110 11.59 13.72 -1.64
C ILE A 110 12.25 13.30 -2.95
N PHE A 111 12.15 14.14 -3.95
CA PHE A 111 12.70 13.93 -5.29
C PHE A 111 13.91 14.82 -5.48
N PHE A 112 15.04 14.21 -5.83
CA PHE A 112 16.30 14.89 -6.02
C PHE A 112 16.56 15.24 -7.50
N GLU A 113 17.47 16.17 -7.76
CA GLU A 113 17.85 16.58 -9.12
C GLU A 113 18.42 15.44 -9.96
N ASN A 114 19.08 14.46 -9.35
CA ASN A 114 19.63 13.26 -10.00
C ASN A 114 18.57 12.14 -10.24
N GLU A 115 17.30 12.47 -10.17
CA GLU A 115 16.15 11.56 -10.29
C GLU A 115 16.09 10.46 -9.20
N SER A 116 16.87 10.55 -8.13
CA SER A 116 16.66 9.67 -6.98
C SER A 116 15.45 10.12 -6.15
N VAL A 117 14.87 9.17 -5.42
CA VAL A 117 13.69 9.41 -4.58
C VAL A 117 13.93 8.81 -3.20
N LEU A 118 13.71 9.59 -2.17
CA LEU A 118 13.63 9.15 -0.78
C LEU A 118 12.18 9.25 -0.31
N LYS A 119 11.64 8.14 0.18
CA LYS A 119 10.32 8.12 0.83
C LYS A 119 10.50 7.76 2.29
N LEU A 120 9.86 8.50 3.14
CA LEU A 120 9.76 8.24 4.58
C LEU A 120 8.26 8.22 4.93
N ASP A 121 7.84 7.22 5.67
CA ASP A 121 6.45 7.03 6.05
C ASP A 121 6.39 6.56 7.51
N PHE A 122 5.58 7.25 8.30
CA PHE A 122 5.26 6.89 9.67
C PHE A 122 3.79 6.47 9.75
N GLN A 123 3.52 5.31 10.37
CA GLN A 123 2.17 4.79 10.56
C GLN A 123 1.90 4.56 12.04
N ALA A 124 0.67 4.85 12.45
CA ALA A 124 0.16 4.57 13.80
C ALA A 124 -1.25 3.98 13.70
N GLY A 125 -1.53 2.95 14.50
CA GLY A 125 -2.82 2.26 14.46
C GLY A 125 -2.86 0.99 15.32
N TYR A 126 -3.54 -0.03 14.82
CA TYR A 126 -3.75 -1.29 15.54
C TYR A 126 -3.61 -2.51 14.61
N VAL A 127 -3.08 -3.60 15.15
CA VAL A 127 -3.20 -4.95 14.59
C VAL A 127 -4.16 -5.76 15.47
N GLY A 128 -4.97 -6.63 14.88
CA GLY A 128 -5.91 -7.49 15.59
C GLY A 128 -7.35 -6.95 15.63
N PRO A 129 -8.20 -7.33 16.62
CA PRO A 129 -9.62 -6.96 16.68
C PRO A 129 -9.91 -5.46 16.54
N ASN A 130 -9.11 -4.60 17.14
CA ASN A 130 -9.29 -3.15 17.05
C ASN A 130 -8.99 -2.59 15.63
N ALA A 131 -8.52 -3.40 14.71
CA ALA A 131 -8.38 -3.05 13.30
C ALA A 131 -9.66 -3.32 12.49
N PHE A 132 -10.72 -3.87 13.10
CA PHE A 132 -12.04 -4.13 12.49
C PHE A 132 -11.97 -4.98 11.20
N GLY A 133 -10.96 -5.84 11.06
CA GLY A 133 -10.79 -6.68 9.87
C GLY A 133 -11.96 -7.65 9.67
N ARG A 134 -12.41 -8.31 10.75
CA ARG A 134 -13.60 -9.16 10.76
C ARG A 134 -14.85 -8.43 10.28
N ASP A 135 -15.16 -7.28 10.90
CA ASP A 135 -16.37 -6.52 10.63
C ASP A 135 -16.42 -6.05 9.16
N MET A 136 -15.29 -5.62 8.63
CA MET A 136 -15.17 -5.19 7.25
C MET A 136 -15.34 -6.36 6.29
N GLN A 137 -14.73 -7.51 6.54
CA GLN A 137 -14.88 -8.69 5.70
C GLN A 137 -16.31 -9.23 5.72
N GLU A 138 -16.94 -9.35 6.90
CA GLU A 138 -18.33 -9.75 7.03
C GLU A 138 -19.28 -8.78 6.30
N PHE A 139 -18.99 -7.47 6.36
CA PHE A 139 -19.77 -6.45 5.62
C PHE A 139 -19.71 -6.68 4.10
N PHE A 140 -18.53 -6.91 3.54
CA PHE A 140 -18.37 -7.18 2.10
C PHE A 140 -19.03 -8.51 1.71
N HIS A 141 -18.80 -9.59 2.46
CA HIS A 141 -19.37 -10.90 2.18
C HIS A 141 -20.90 -10.87 2.20
N ASN A 142 -21.49 -10.20 3.18
CA ASN A 142 -22.93 -10.04 3.27
C ASN A 142 -23.50 -9.15 2.14
N THR A 143 -22.78 -8.11 1.74
CA THR A 143 -23.23 -7.18 0.71
C THR A 143 -23.21 -7.83 -0.68
N PHE A 144 -22.19 -8.63 -0.99
CA PHE A 144 -22.01 -9.26 -2.29
C PHE A 144 -22.47 -10.72 -2.36
N GLY A 145 -23.00 -11.27 -1.27
CA GLY A 145 -23.51 -12.64 -1.22
C GLY A 145 -22.41 -13.70 -1.22
N TYR A 146 -21.22 -13.38 -0.71
CA TYR A 146 -20.12 -14.34 -0.58
C TYR A 146 -20.33 -15.27 0.61
N VAL A 147 -19.57 -16.37 0.64
CA VAL A 147 -19.61 -17.36 1.72
C VAL A 147 -19.13 -16.72 3.03
N ALA A 148 -19.80 -17.06 4.15
CA ALA A 148 -19.39 -16.61 5.47
C ALA A 148 -17.97 -17.09 5.82
N VAL A 149 -17.20 -16.20 6.47
CA VAL A 149 -15.85 -16.46 6.94
C VAL A 149 -15.90 -16.93 8.39
N GLU A 150 -15.27 -18.06 8.67
CA GLU A 150 -15.22 -18.68 10.00
C GLU A 150 -13.77 -18.75 10.48
N GLY A 151 -13.50 -18.48 11.76
CA GLY A 151 -12.16 -18.59 12.37
C GLY A 151 -11.58 -17.26 12.82
N TRP A 152 -12.27 -16.14 12.64
CA TRP A 152 -11.84 -14.84 13.16
C TRP A 152 -11.67 -14.80 14.69
N GLU A 153 -12.26 -15.71 15.44
CA GLU A 153 -12.04 -15.89 16.88
C GLU A 153 -10.59 -16.26 17.22
N HIS A 154 -9.86 -16.80 16.23
CA HIS A 154 -8.44 -17.18 16.33
C HIS A 154 -7.47 -16.13 15.79
N GLN A 155 -7.96 -14.91 15.50
CA GLN A 155 -7.11 -13.84 14.96
C GLN A 155 -6.00 -13.42 15.94
N ILE A 156 -4.99 -12.76 15.38
CA ILE A 156 -3.95 -12.08 16.15
C ILE A 156 -4.59 -11.15 17.19
N ARG A 157 -4.08 -11.19 18.43
CA ARG A 157 -4.53 -10.32 19.51
C ARG A 157 -4.20 -8.86 19.26
N ASN A 158 -4.97 -7.97 19.92
CA ASN A 158 -4.75 -6.54 19.78
C ASN A 158 -3.32 -6.12 20.13
N ALA A 159 -2.71 -5.37 19.23
CA ALA A 159 -1.42 -4.74 19.42
C ALA A 159 -1.43 -3.31 18.88
N LEU A 160 -0.77 -2.40 19.61
CA LEU A 160 -0.50 -1.07 19.10
C LEU A 160 0.46 -1.16 17.91
N ALA A 161 0.10 -0.52 16.82
CA ALA A 161 0.89 -0.44 15.61
C ALA A 161 1.62 0.90 15.56
N LEU A 162 2.94 0.86 15.61
CA LEU A 162 3.83 1.98 15.35
C LEU A 162 4.87 1.53 14.34
N GLN A 163 4.91 2.16 13.16
CA GLN A 163 5.71 1.69 12.04
C GLN A 163 6.42 2.85 11.37
N LEU A 164 7.70 2.69 11.07
CA LEU A 164 8.50 3.58 10.24
C LEU A 164 8.97 2.80 9.01
N ASN A 165 8.69 3.34 7.83
CA ASN A 165 9.16 2.81 6.56
C ASN A 165 10.03 3.85 5.86
N GLY A 166 11.16 3.42 5.34
CA GLY A 166 12.05 4.25 4.54
C GLY A 166 12.41 3.54 3.24
N SER A 167 12.33 4.21 2.09
CA SER A 167 12.81 3.65 0.83
C SER A 167 13.61 4.67 0.06
N TYR A 168 14.66 4.18 -0.61
CA TYR A 168 15.49 4.98 -1.49
C TYR A 168 15.58 4.31 -2.87
N THR A 169 15.31 5.10 -3.91
CA THR A 169 15.36 4.66 -5.30
C THR A 169 16.35 5.55 -6.04
N TYR A 170 17.27 4.93 -6.77
CA TYR A 170 18.36 5.60 -7.48
C TYR A 170 18.46 5.16 -8.94
N LYS A 171 18.55 6.09 -9.88
CA LYS A 171 18.68 5.82 -11.32
C LYS A 171 20.05 5.22 -11.63
N ILE A 172 20.07 3.96 -12.13
CA ILE A 172 21.33 3.22 -12.35
C ILE A 172 22.03 3.68 -13.64
N LEU A 173 21.26 3.94 -14.69
CA LEU A 173 21.82 4.11 -16.03
C LEU A 173 21.48 5.49 -16.60
N ASN A 174 22.35 6.47 -16.38
CA ASN A 174 22.21 7.79 -17.01
C ASN A 174 22.65 7.80 -18.50
N LYS A 175 23.53 6.90 -18.92
CA LYS A 175 24.10 6.88 -20.28
C LYS A 175 23.47 5.86 -21.24
N LEU A 176 22.77 4.88 -20.74
CA LEU A 176 22.09 3.83 -21.52
C LEU A 176 20.58 3.96 -21.51
N SER A 177 20.02 5.00 -20.86
CA SER A 177 18.59 5.22 -20.81
C SER A 177 18.09 5.69 -22.17
N SER A 178 17.25 4.88 -22.78
CA SER A 178 16.35 5.30 -23.85
C SER A 178 15.31 6.26 -23.26
N PRO A 179 14.80 7.24 -24.01
CA PRO A 179 13.66 8.03 -23.53
C PRO A 179 12.41 7.19 -23.25
N TYR A 180 12.39 5.94 -23.68
CA TYR A 180 11.26 5.00 -23.55
C TYR A 180 11.46 3.95 -22.46
N HIS A 181 12.65 3.88 -21.87
CA HIS A 181 12.99 2.89 -20.86
C HIS A 181 13.99 3.47 -19.87
N ASP A 182 13.72 3.25 -18.58
CA ASP A 182 14.68 3.58 -17.51
C ASP A 182 14.74 2.47 -16.45
N LEU A 183 15.84 2.51 -15.68
CA LEU A 183 16.16 1.50 -14.69
C LEU A 183 16.71 2.15 -13.43
N TYR A 184 16.18 1.72 -12.29
CA TYR A 184 16.53 2.19 -10.94
C TYR A 184 16.88 1.02 -10.04
N ALA A 185 17.85 1.22 -9.14
CA ALA A 185 18.02 0.41 -7.95
C ALA A 185 17.10 0.91 -6.84
N SER A 186 16.57 0.02 -6.03
CA SER A 186 15.74 0.38 -4.87
C SER A 186 16.19 -0.37 -3.62
N ALA A 187 16.08 0.29 -2.48
CA ALA A 187 16.23 -0.30 -1.16
C ALA A 187 15.11 0.19 -0.26
N GLU A 188 14.60 -0.68 0.61
CA GLU A 188 13.58 -0.36 1.59
C GLU A 188 13.97 -0.92 2.95
N VAL A 189 13.69 -0.17 4.00
CA VAL A 189 13.81 -0.57 5.40
C VAL A 189 12.48 -0.37 6.10
N LYS A 190 12.06 -1.37 6.84
CA LYS A 190 10.87 -1.35 7.70
C LYS A 190 11.31 -1.56 9.15
N ALA A 191 10.88 -0.68 10.04
CA ALA A 191 11.19 -0.74 11.46
C ALA A 191 9.98 -0.35 12.29
N GLY A 192 9.47 -1.26 13.11
CA GLY A 192 8.30 -0.98 13.92
C GLY A 192 7.71 -2.20 14.60
N THR A 193 6.55 -2.01 15.19
CA THR A 193 5.82 -3.06 15.91
C THR A 193 4.91 -3.89 15.00
N VAL A 194 4.80 -3.54 13.71
CA VAL A 194 4.04 -4.29 12.70
C VAL A 194 4.98 -5.10 11.84
N ASN A 195 5.99 -4.46 11.28
CA ASN A 195 6.97 -5.09 10.40
C ASN A 195 8.38 -4.62 10.72
N ALA A 196 9.34 -5.55 10.66
CA ALA A 196 10.75 -5.24 10.66
C ALA A 196 11.47 -6.04 9.58
N GLY A 197 12.30 -5.36 8.78
CA GLY A 197 13.01 -6.00 7.68
C GLY A 197 13.61 -5.01 6.71
N LEU A 198 14.23 -5.54 5.67
CA LEU A 198 14.81 -4.76 4.58
C LEU A 198 14.57 -5.46 3.25
N SER A 199 14.54 -4.68 2.17
CA SER A 199 14.51 -5.23 0.83
C SER A 199 15.40 -4.44 -0.12
N ILE A 200 15.90 -5.12 -1.15
CA ILE A 200 16.64 -4.54 -2.25
C ILE A 200 16.06 -5.04 -3.56
N GLY A 201 16.03 -4.20 -4.56
CA GLY A 201 15.43 -4.54 -5.84
C GLY A 201 15.81 -3.59 -6.96
N ILE A 202 15.15 -3.79 -8.06
CA ILE A 202 15.22 -2.91 -9.21
C ILE A 202 13.81 -2.46 -9.61
N LEU A 203 13.72 -1.28 -10.21
CA LEU A 203 12.51 -0.78 -10.85
C LEU A 203 12.84 -0.46 -12.30
N SER A 204 12.10 -1.03 -13.23
CA SER A 204 12.17 -0.76 -14.66
C SER A 204 10.85 -0.15 -15.12
N ARG A 205 10.89 0.94 -15.89
CA ARG A 205 9.72 1.50 -16.57
C ARG A 205 9.92 1.39 -18.09
N LEU A 206 8.86 1.03 -18.81
CA LEU A 206 8.82 0.89 -20.26
C LEU A 206 7.60 1.60 -20.83
N SER A 207 7.79 2.46 -21.81
CA SER A 207 6.72 3.24 -22.42
C SER A 207 6.86 3.30 -23.95
N LEU A 208 5.73 3.50 -24.64
CA LEU A 208 5.72 3.80 -26.07
C LEU A 208 5.90 5.30 -26.38
N ARG A 209 5.91 6.13 -25.34
CA ARG A 209 6.17 7.56 -25.42
C ARG A 209 7.32 7.90 -24.48
N PRO A 210 8.06 9.01 -24.69
CA PRO A 210 9.12 9.42 -23.77
C PRO A 210 8.60 9.47 -22.33
N LEU A 211 9.32 8.78 -21.43
CA LEU A 211 9.04 8.76 -20.00
C LEU A 211 9.29 10.14 -19.40
N LEU A 212 8.43 10.56 -18.48
CA LEU A 212 8.68 11.73 -17.67
C LEU A 212 9.78 11.44 -16.63
N PRO A 213 10.61 12.45 -16.30
CA PRO A 213 11.54 12.35 -15.18
C PRO A 213 10.83 11.94 -13.90
N MET A 214 11.49 11.23 -12.99
CA MET A 214 10.87 10.66 -11.80
C MET A 214 10.13 11.70 -10.93
N HIS A 215 10.64 12.94 -10.86
CA HIS A 215 10.03 14.04 -10.11
C HIS A 215 8.77 14.64 -10.76
N GLN A 216 8.38 14.18 -11.95
CA GLN A 216 7.15 14.55 -12.66
C GLN A 216 6.22 13.35 -12.89
N SER A 217 6.73 12.13 -12.72
CA SER A 217 6.01 10.89 -12.98
C SER A 217 5.04 10.51 -11.86
N ASN A 218 3.96 9.85 -12.22
CA ASN A 218 3.06 9.26 -11.25
C ASN A 218 3.60 7.98 -10.57
N MET A 219 4.85 7.56 -10.86
CA MET A 219 5.44 6.36 -10.27
C MET A 219 5.47 6.42 -8.74
N TYR A 220 5.93 7.54 -8.20
CA TYR A 220 5.93 7.83 -6.76
C TYR A 220 5.07 9.04 -6.41
N HIS A 221 3.97 9.22 -7.18
CA HIS A 221 2.98 10.28 -6.98
C HIS A 221 3.53 11.70 -7.19
N ALA A 222 4.61 11.83 -7.98
CA ALA A 222 5.23 13.11 -8.27
C ALA A 222 4.46 13.97 -9.27
N SER A 223 3.35 13.48 -9.80
CA SER A 223 2.47 14.23 -10.69
C SER A 223 1.79 15.42 -10.03
N VAL A 224 1.66 15.43 -8.70
CA VAL A 224 1.16 16.60 -7.95
C VAL A 224 2.19 17.72 -8.09
N ASP A 225 1.86 18.80 -8.78
CA ASP A 225 2.76 19.94 -9.01
C ASP A 225 2.07 21.27 -8.73
N ARG A 226 2.86 22.29 -8.36
CA ARG A 226 2.39 23.64 -8.16
C ARG A 226 2.20 24.40 -9.46
N ASP A 227 2.96 24.04 -10.49
CA ASP A 227 2.86 24.59 -11.82
C ASP A 227 1.67 23.95 -12.57
N ARG A 228 0.58 24.69 -12.73
CA ARG A 228 -0.64 24.24 -13.43
C ARG A 228 -0.39 23.95 -14.90
N ASP A 229 0.42 24.77 -15.57
CA ASP A 229 0.70 24.61 -17.00
C ASP A 229 1.54 23.34 -17.26
N ALA A 230 2.46 23.04 -16.36
CA ALA A 230 3.20 21.78 -16.40
C ALA A 230 2.26 20.61 -16.15
N PHE A 231 1.31 20.75 -15.23
CA PHE A 231 0.33 19.73 -14.88
C PHE A 231 -0.59 19.36 -16.06
N ASP A 232 -1.17 20.33 -16.75
CA ASP A 232 -2.15 20.06 -17.83
C ASP A 232 -1.53 19.39 -19.06
N ARG A 233 -0.23 19.58 -19.29
CA ARG A 233 0.52 18.98 -20.41
C ARG A 233 1.03 17.56 -20.12
N GLN A 234 1.04 17.13 -18.88
CA GLN A 234 1.58 15.83 -18.50
C GLN A 234 0.58 14.70 -18.76
N GLN A 235 0.97 13.79 -19.64
CA GLN A 235 0.25 12.53 -19.87
C GLN A 235 1.28 11.40 -19.78
N GLU A 236 0.94 10.35 -19.04
CA GLU A 236 1.79 9.17 -18.91
C GLU A 236 0.98 7.91 -19.17
N PHE A 237 1.61 6.97 -19.83
CA PHE A 237 1.16 5.59 -19.91
C PHE A 237 2.39 4.71 -20.06
N TYR A 238 2.66 3.88 -19.07
CA TYR A 238 3.81 2.99 -19.09
C TYR A 238 3.54 1.72 -18.29
N LEU A 239 4.31 0.69 -18.63
CA LEU A 239 4.47 -0.53 -17.86
C LEU A 239 5.63 -0.36 -16.90
N PHE A 240 5.53 -1.02 -15.73
CA PHE A 240 6.68 -1.15 -14.84
C PHE A 240 6.81 -2.57 -14.30
N LEU A 241 8.04 -2.92 -13.93
CA LEU A 241 8.40 -4.16 -13.27
C LEU A 241 9.35 -3.85 -12.12
N ALA A 242 9.05 -4.37 -10.93
CA ALA A 242 9.81 -4.11 -9.71
C ALA A 242 10.02 -5.41 -8.90
N PRO A 243 10.94 -6.31 -9.31
CA PRO A 243 11.35 -7.44 -8.50
C PRO A 243 12.27 -7.01 -7.36
N HIS A 244 12.12 -7.65 -6.18
CA HIS A 244 12.97 -7.40 -5.04
C HIS A 244 13.16 -8.63 -4.16
N LEU A 245 14.32 -8.69 -3.50
CA LEU A 245 14.64 -9.64 -2.46
C LEU A 245 14.35 -9.00 -1.11
N ASN A 246 13.65 -9.71 -0.27
CA ASN A 246 13.17 -9.26 1.02
C ASN A 246 13.80 -10.08 2.15
N TYR A 247 14.33 -9.39 3.15
CA TYR A 247 14.77 -10.00 4.40
C TYR A 247 13.85 -9.55 5.53
N GLN A 248 12.96 -10.45 5.98
CA GLN A 248 11.96 -10.20 7.01
C GLN A 248 12.48 -10.67 8.36
N LEU A 249 12.50 -9.76 9.32
CA LEU A 249 12.88 -10.06 10.71
C LEU A 249 11.65 -10.32 11.57
N TYR A 250 10.58 -9.56 11.33
CA TYR A 250 9.35 -9.62 12.11
C TYR A 250 8.13 -9.21 11.30
N ASP A 251 6.99 -9.86 11.63
CA ASP A 251 5.66 -9.52 11.08
C ASP A 251 4.57 -9.83 12.12
N ALA A 252 3.96 -8.79 12.67
CA ALA A 252 2.92 -8.91 13.69
C ALA A 252 1.68 -9.66 13.20
N THR A 253 1.39 -9.60 11.90
CA THR A 253 0.22 -10.29 11.32
C THR A 253 0.42 -11.81 11.22
N ILE A 254 1.64 -12.29 11.48
CA ILE A 254 2.02 -13.72 11.44
C ILE A 254 2.48 -14.20 12.82
N GLN A 255 3.30 -13.39 13.52
CA GLN A 255 3.96 -13.77 14.76
C GLN A 255 3.21 -13.29 16.01
N GLY A 256 2.20 -12.43 15.85
CA GLY A 256 1.55 -11.76 16.96
C GLY A 256 2.34 -10.53 17.44
N SER A 257 1.90 -9.93 18.54
CA SER A 257 2.56 -8.76 19.12
C SER A 257 3.92 -9.12 19.72
N MET A 258 4.95 -8.29 19.48
CA MET A 258 6.25 -8.44 20.16
C MET A 258 6.21 -8.15 21.67
N PHE A 259 5.10 -7.58 22.16
CA PHE A 259 4.91 -7.22 23.58
C PHE A 259 3.93 -8.14 24.32
N ALA A 260 3.23 -9.05 23.62
CA ALA A 260 2.25 -9.93 24.22
C ALA A 260 2.20 -11.26 23.45
N ASP A 261 2.59 -12.33 24.11
CA ASP A 261 2.71 -13.68 23.54
C ASP A 261 1.45 -14.51 23.86
N ASN A 262 0.29 -14.13 23.31
CA ASN A 262 -0.98 -14.81 23.60
C ASN A 262 -1.92 -14.95 22.40
N SER A 263 -1.44 -14.76 21.17
CA SER A 263 -2.25 -14.99 19.98
C SER A 263 -2.47 -16.49 19.75
N PRO A 264 -3.72 -16.93 19.46
CA PRO A 264 -4.03 -18.38 19.37
C PRO A 264 -3.32 -19.11 18.24
N VAL A 265 -3.10 -18.40 17.13
CA VAL A 265 -2.40 -18.91 15.93
C VAL A 265 -1.26 -17.98 15.61
N THR A 266 -0.05 -18.50 15.55
CA THR A 266 1.16 -17.78 15.12
C THR A 266 2.11 -18.70 14.39
N PHE A 267 2.96 -18.12 13.54
CA PHE A 267 4.02 -18.83 12.83
C PHE A 267 5.30 -18.01 12.85
N GLN A 268 6.44 -18.67 12.69
CA GLN A 268 7.68 -17.99 12.37
C GLN A 268 7.65 -17.46 10.94
N VAL A 269 8.29 -16.33 10.66
CA VAL A 269 8.44 -15.81 9.31
C VAL A 269 9.54 -16.53 8.54
N VAL A 270 9.37 -16.63 7.22
CA VAL A 270 10.45 -17.00 6.30
C VAL A 270 11.32 -15.76 6.07
N PRO A 271 12.59 -15.76 6.49
CA PRO A 271 13.41 -14.55 6.46
C PRO A 271 13.65 -14.04 5.03
N PHE A 272 14.05 -14.92 4.12
CA PHE A 272 14.37 -14.54 2.75
C PHE A 272 13.23 -14.87 1.80
N ARG A 273 12.79 -13.86 1.05
CA ARG A 273 11.69 -14.00 0.09
C ARG A 273 11.99 -13.22 -1.19
N PHE A 274 11.54 -13.78 -2.30
CA PHE A 274 11.40 -13.03 -3.55
C PHE A 274 9.98 -12.46 -3.62
N ASN A 275 9.87 -11.16 -3.89
CA ASN A 275 8.62 -10.49 -4.17
C ASN A 275 8.77 -9.76 -5.51
N ALA A 276 7.65 -9.47 -6.18
CA ALA A 276 7.68 -8.71 -7.42
C ALA A 276 6.38 -7.94 -7.60
N GLU A 277 6.50 -6.78 -8.22
CA GLU A 277 5.35 -5.98 -8.65
C GLU A 277 5.51 -5.71 -10.15
N ALA A 278 4.41 -5.83 -10.89
CA ALA A 278 4.32 -5.47 -12.29
C ALA A 278 3.00 -4.74 -12.53
N GLY A 279 3.00 -3.69 -13.33
CA GLY A 279 1.75 -2.96 -13.50
C GLY A 279 1.77 -1.95 -14.61
N LEU A 280 0.59 -1.37 -14.79
CA LEU A 280 0.31 -0.26 -15.69
C LEU A 280 0.06 0.99 -14.87
N LYS A 281 0.64 2.10 -15.29
CA LYS A 281 0.29 3.42 -14.77
C LYS A 281 -0.17 4.32 -15.90
N TYR A 282 -1.23 5.05 -15.63
CA TYR A 282 -1.84 5.98 -16.58
C TYR A 282 -2.20 7.28 -15.89
N ARG A 283 -1.86 8.38 -16.51
CA ARG A 283 -2.27 9.72 -16.11
C ARG A 283 -2.71 10.53 -17.30
N LYS A 284 -3.87 11.16 -17.19
CA LYS A 284 -4.35 12.14 -18.17
C LYS A 284 -5.29 13.13 -17.48
N GLY A 285 -5.03 14.43 -17.68
CA GLY A 285 -5.82 15.47 -17.04
C GLY A 285 -5.83 15.33 -15.52
N ARG A 286 -7.00 15.25 -14.92
CA ARG A 286 -7.17 15.14 -13.46
C ARG A 286 -7.12 13.72 -12.92
N TRP A 287 -6.96 12.70 -13.76
CA TRP A 287 -7.00 11.31 -13.35
C TRP A 287 -5.61 10.68 -13.29
N ASP A 288 -5.34 10.01 -12.20
CA ASP A 288 -4.17 9.13 -11.98
C ASP A 288 -4.68 7.73 -11.68
N LEU A 289 -4.34 6.78 -12.54
CA LEU A 289 -4.83 5.41 -12.49
C LEU A 289 -3.64 4.45 -12.46
N ALA A 290 -3.74 3.40 -11.66
CA ALA A 290 -2.81 2.28 -11.73
C ALA A 290 -3.54 0.95 -11.57
N TYR A 291 -3.03 -0.06 -12.27
CA TYR A 291 -3.32 -1.46 -11.98
C TYR A 291 -2.01 -2.20 -11.79
N ILE A 292 -1.86 -2.84 -10.64
CA ILE A 292 -0.62 -3.47 -10.22
C ILE A 292 -0.90 -4.93 -9.88
N PHE A 293 -0.14 -5.82 -10.46
CA PHE A 293 -0.06 -7.22 -10.10
C PHE A 293 1.06 -7.41 -9.09
N VAL A 294 0.77 -8.00 -7.95
CA VAL A 294 1.72 -8.19 -6.85
C VAL A 294 1.91 -9.66 -6.56
N TYR A 295 3.15 -10.12 -6.58
CA TYR A 295 3.56 -11.44 -6.11
C TYR A 295 4.28 -11.32 -4.77
N ARG A 296 3.85 -12.10 -3.80
CA ARG A 296 4.52 -12.28 -2.50
C ARG A 296 4.99 -13.71 -2.34
N GLY A 297 6.26 -13.89 -2.06
CA GLY A 297 6.84 -15.19 -1.72
C GLY A 297 6.30 -15.72 -0.39
N LYS A 298 6.62 -16.94 -0.06
CA LYS A 298 6.20 -17.62 1.18
C LYS A 298 6.50 -16.77 2.42
N GLU A 299 5.46 -16.41 3.18
CA GLU A 299 5.58 -15.58 4.38
C GLU A 299 5.71 -16.39 5.68
N PRO A 300 4.76 -17.26 6.08
CA PRO A 300 4.88 -18.06 7.28
C PRO A 300 5.75 -19.31 7.02
N LYS A 301 6.51 -19.72 8.03
CA LYS A 301 7.31 -20.94 8.02
C LYS A 301 6.42 -22.15 8.34
N ASN A 302 5.73 -22.66 7.33
CA ASN A 302 4.90 -23.86 7.39
C ASN A 302 4.88 -24.55 6.02
N ASP A 303 4.18 -25.67 5.86
CA ASP A 303 4.13 -26.42 4.61
C ASP A 303 2.94 -26.00 3.70
N GLY A 304 1.96 -25.26 4.23
CA GLY A 304 0.75 -24.85 3.51
C GLY A 304 0.98 -23.73 2.52
N VAL A 305 1.62 -22.64 2.97
CA VAL A 305 1.81 -21.43 2.16
C VAL A 305 3.01 -21.55 1.23
N LYS A 306 2.81 -21.36 -0.08
CA LYS A 306 3.90 -21.34 -1.07
C LYS A 306 4.26 -19.94 -1.55
N GLY A 307 3.34 -19.03 -1.51
CA GLY A 307 3.36 -17.69 -2.03
C GLY A 307 1.98 -17.36 -2.56
N PHE A 308 1.71 -16.08 -2.82
CA PHE A 308 0.41 -15.64 -3.31
C PHE A 308 0.52 -14.42 -4.21
N ILE A 309 -0.56 -14.14 -4.90
CA ILE A 309 -0.70 -13.01 -5.79
C ILE A 309 -1.97 -12.25 -5.46
N TYR A 310 -1.94 -10.94 -5.66
CA TYR A 310 -3.12 -10.10 -5.62
C TYR A 310 -2.99 -8.93 -6.61
N GLY A 311 -4.11 -8.29 -6.92
CA GLY A 311 -4.14 -7.07 -7.72
C GLY A 311 -4.38 -5.85 -6.86
N SER A 312 -3.82 -4.73 -7.27
CA SER A 312 -4.01 -3.41 -6.67
C SER A 312 -4.51 -2.42 -7.72
N ILE A 313 -5.59 -1.72 -7.41
CA ILE A 313 -6.14 -0.65 -8.25
C ILE A 313 -5.98 0.66 -7.50
N THR A 314 -5.35 1.64 -8.14
CA THR A 314 -5.29 3.02 -7.64
C THR A 314 -6.14 3.93 -8.50
N LEU A 315 -6.96 4.76 -7.83
CA LEU A 315 -7.72 5.84 -8.42
C LEU A 315 -7.33 7.14 -7.73
N GLY A 316 -6.65 8.03 -8.45
CA GLY A 316 -6.29 9.36 -7.98
C GLY A 316 -7.05 10.43 -8.77
N TYR A 317 -7.43 11.51 -8.09
CA TYR A 317 -8.05 12.68 -8.69
C TYR A 317 -7.39 13.96 -8.18
N PHE A 318 -6.94 14.80 -9.11
CA PHE A 318 -6.28 16.06 -8.78
C PHE A 318 -7.28 17.17 -8.52
N LEU A 319 -7.18 17.77 -7.35
CA LEU A 319 -7.86 18.98 -6.92
C LEU A 319 -6.99 20.18 -7.35
N LEU A 320 -7.55 21.08 -8.16
CA LEU A 320 -6.85 22.25 -8.72
C LEU A 320 -7.41 23.54 -8.15
#